data_6ce535c09d9c8e3110e2548d7894f05f
#
_entry.id   6ce535c09d9c8e3110e2548d7894f05f
#
_cell.length_a   1.000
_cell.length_b   1.000
_cell.length_c   1.000
_cell.angle_alpha   90.00
_cell.angle_beta   90.00
_cell.angle_gamma   90.00
#
_symmetry.space_group_name_H-M   'P 1'
#
loop_
_entity.id
_entity.type
_entity.pdbx_description
1 polymer ?
#
loop_
_entity_poly.entity_id
_entity_poly.type
_entity_poly.pdbx_seq_one_letter_code
_entity_poly.pdbx_strand_id
1 'polypeptide(L)'
;MNVSLDTLDPDTFHTLTRRHRHQDVLDGLAAAEAAGLTPVKLNAVLMRGVNEDEAPALLAWCLERGYELRFIEQMPLDAQHGWDRSSMITAEEILDRLSASFDLTPEPSTTRGAAPAERWLVDGGPGRVGVIASVTRPFCRACDRTRLTADGQVRDCLFATGETDLRSALRSGADDAELAARWRTAMWGKKAGAGIDSPEFHQPDRPMSAIGG
;
A
#
# COMPACT_ATOMS: atom_id res chain seq x y z
N MET A 1 -5.50 -11.75 -6.43
CA MET A 1 -5.62 -10.34 -6.85
C MET A 1 -5.49 -9.40 -5.64
N ASN A 2 -5.38 -8.07 -5.84
CA ASN A 2 -5.37 -7.07 -4.77
C ASN A 2 -6.58 -6.15 -4.92
N VAL A 3 -7.29 -5.89 -3.82
CA VAL A 3 -8.45 -5.00 -3.78
C VAL A 3 -8.28 -4.04 -2.60
N SER A 4 -8.65 -2.78 -2.76
CA SER A 4 -8.69 -1.80 -1.66
C SER A 4 -10.09 -1.77 -1.06
N LEU A 5 -10.15 -1.97 0.26
CA LEU A 5 -11.38 -1.85 1.05
C LEU A 5 -11.01 -1.47 2.49
N ASP A 6 -11.31 -0.24 2.86
CA ASP A 6 -10.88 0.34 4.13
C ASP A 6 -11.89 0.11 5.27
N THR A 7 -13.13 -0.31 4.95
CA THR A 7 -14.25 -0.46 5.89
C THR A 7 -15.32 -1.39 5.33
N LEU A 8 -16.06 -2.05 6.22
CA LEU A 8 -17.29 -2.80 5.89
C LEU A 8 -18.57 -1.95 6.06
N ASP A 9 -18.45 -0.78 6.65
CA ASP A 9 -19.56 0.14 6.83
C ASP A 9 -19.76 1.04 5.60
N PRO A 10 -20.95 1.06 4.98
CA PRO A 10 -21.19 1.85 3.77
C PRO A 10 -21.15 3.37 3.98
N ASP A 11 -21.45 3.87 5.19
CA ASP A 11 -21.41 5.30 5.48
C ASP A 11 -19.97 5.76 5.71
N THR A 12 -19.18 4.97 6.41
CA THR A 12 -17.72 5.14 6.53
C THR A 12 -17.05 5.07 5.14
N PHE A 13 -17.45 4.10 4.31
CA PHE A 13 -16.97 4.00 2.92
C PHE A 13 -17.28 5.25 2.12
N HIS A 14 -18.50 5.77 2.23
CA HIS A 14 -18.87 7.02 1.55
C HIS A 14 -18.05 8.21 2.06
N THR A 15 -17.82 8.30 3.35
CA THR A 15 -17.01 9.36 3.97
C THR A 15 -15.57 9.35 3.42
N LEU A 16 -14.95 8.16 3.32
CA LEU A 16 -13.58 8.00 2.84
C LEU A 16 -13.44 8.20 1.33
N THR A 17 -14.38 7.65 0.54
CA THR A 17 -14.26 7.58 -0.93
C THR A 17 -15.07 8.62 -1.66
N ARG A 18 -16.06 9.25 -1.00
CA ARG A 18 -17.10 10.11 -1.60
C ARG A 18 -17.92 9.40 -2.68
N ARG A 19 -18.08 8.06 -2.56
CA ARG A 19 -18.77 7.21 -3.52
C ARG A 19 -19.76 6.30 -2.78
N HIS A 20 -20.94 6.08 -3.37
CA HIS A 20 -21.95 5.12 -2.91
C HIS A 20 -21.79 3.78 -3.65
N ARG A 21 -20.59 3.23 -3.67
CA ARG A 21 -20.26 2.01 -4.43
C ARG A 21 -19.67 0.91 -3.55
N HIS A 22 -19.97 0.94 -2.25
CA HIS A 22 -19.50 -0.08 -1.31
C HIS A 22 -19.93 -1.48 -1.73
N GLN A 23 -21.23 -1.66 -2.05
CA GLN A 23 -21.75 -2.95 -2.48
C GLN A 23 -21.09 -3.46 -3.77
N ASP A 24 -20.78 -2.57 -4.73
CA ASP A 24 -20.09 -2.97 -5.96
C ASP A 24 -18.69 -3.56 -5.69
N VAL A 25 -18.00 -3.10 -4.63
CA VAL A 25 -16.71 -3.67 -4.22
C VAL A 25 -16.91 -5.06 -3.64
N LEU A 26 -17.91 -5.27 -2.80
CA LEU A 26 -18.24 -6.58 -2.23
C LEU A 26 -18.67 -7.58 -3.32
N ASP A 27 -19.49 -7.15 -4.26
CA ASP A 27 -19.92 -7.96 -5.41
C ASP A 27 -18.73 -8.31 -6.32
N GLY A 28 -17.81 -7.36 -6.50
CA GLY A 28 -16.57 -7.57 -7.24
C GLY A 28 -15.63 -8.59 -6.57
N LEU A 29 -15.55 -8.58 -5.23
CA LEU A 29 -14.80 -9.58 -4.46
C LEU A 29 -15.41 -10.97 -4.62
N ALA A 30 -16.73 -11.10 -4.50
CA ALA A 30 -17.44 -12.36 -4.70
C ALA A 30 -17.26 -12.89 -6.15
N ALA A 31 -17.32 -12.01 -7.15
CA ALA A 31 -17.07 -12.38 -8.55
C ALA A 31 -15.62 -12.83 -8.77
N ALA A 32 -14.64 -12.19 -8.14
CA ALA A 32 -13.24 -12.58 -8.21
C ALA A 32 -13.00 -13.95 -7.61
N GLU A 33 -13.63 -14.25 -6.49
CA GLU A 33 -13.59 -15.56 -5.84
C GLU A 33 -14.21 -16.63 -6.72
N ALA A 34 -15.41 -16.39 -7.25
CA ALA A 34 -16.09 -17.29 -8.17
C ALA A 34 -15.29 -17.55 -9.45
N ALA A 35 -14.51 -16.59 -9.92
CA ALA A 35 -13.60 -16.71 -11.06
C ALA A 35 -12.25 -17.39 -10.71
N GLY A 36 -12.03 -17.78 -9.46
CA GLY A 36 -10.77 -18.44 -9.03
C GLY A 36 -9.57 -17.50 -8.98
N LEU A 37 -9.74 -16.20 -8.86
CA LEU A 37 -8.66 -15.21 -8.81
C LEU A 37 -7.99 -15.17 -7.41
N THR A 38 -7.55 -16.33 -6.96
CA THR A 38 -6.90 -16.52 -5.64
C THR A 38 -5.38 -16.38 -5.72
N PRO A 39 -4.68 -16.02 -4.62
CA PRO A 39 -5.27 -15.50 -3.39
C PRO A 39 -5.83 -14.08 -3.56
N VAL A 40 -6.96 -13.81 -2.89
CA VAL A 40 -7.49 -12.45 -2.77
C VAL A 40 -6.80 -11.75 -1.60
N LYS A 41 -6.26 -10.57 -1.84
CA LYS A 41 -5.61 -9.73 -0.83
C LYS A 41 -6.33 -8.40 -0.74
N LEU A 42 -6.79 -8.07 0.47
CA LEU A 42 -7.36 -6.76 0.74
C LEU A 42 -6.28 -5.83 1.29
N ASN A 43 -6.31 -4.58 0.84
CA ASN A 43 -5.51 -3.51 1.43
C ASN A 43 -6.46 -2.53 2.11
N ALA A 44 -6.15 -2.16 3.34
CA ALA A 44 -6.89 -1.18 4.12
C ALA A 44 -5.95 -0.15 4.74
N VAL A 45 -6.36 1.11 4.72
CA VAL A 45 -5.71 2.21 5.44
C VAL A 45 -6.61 2.62 6.59
N LEU A 46 -6.07 2.64 7.81
CA LEU A 46 -6.79 3.12 8.97
C LEU A 46 -6.52 4.61 9.17
N MET A 47 -7.58 5.35 9.49
CA MET A 47 -7.55 6.78 9.74
C MET A 47 -8.15 7.06 11.12
N ARG A 48 -7.43 7.85 11.91
CA ARG A 48 -7.83 8.21 13.28
C ARG A 48 -9.17 8.96 13.29
N GLY A 49 -10.09 8.54 14.17
CA GLY A 49 -11.43 9.11 14.29
C GLY A 49 -12.38 8.74 13.15
N VAL A 50 -12.00 7.79 12.27
CA VAL A 50 -12.83 7.40 11.12
C VAL A 50 -13.12 5.91 11.12
N ASN A 51 -12.11 5.05 10.95
CA ASN A 51 -12.26 3.61 10.81
C ASN A 51 -11.27 2.77 11.63
N GLU A 52 -10.49 3.38 12.53
CA GLU A 52 -9.46 2.65 13.27
C GLU A 52 -10.01 1.55 14.16
N ASP A 53 -11.23 1.70 14.68
CA ASP A 53 -11.87 0.73 15.55
C ASP A 53 -12.52 -0.44 14.78
N GLU A 54 -12.61 -0.33 13.45
CA GLU A 54 -13.16 -1.38 12.59
C GLU A 54 -12.13 -2.47 12.25
N ALA A 55 -10.85 -2.27 12.55
CA ALA A 55 -9.76 -3.17 12.16
C ALA A 55 -9.99 -4.64 12.58
N PRO A 56 -10.42 -4.97 13.82
CA PRO A 56 -10.69 -6.36 14.19
C PRO A 56 -11.85 -6.97 13.41
N ALA A 57 -12.93 -6.23 13.19
CA ALA A 57 -14.10 -6.70 12.44
C ALA A 57 -13.75 -6.96 10.96
N LEU A 58 -12.96 -6.07 10.34
CA LEU A 58 -12.50 -6.25 8.98
C LEU A 58 -11.59 -7.47 8.85
N LEU A 59 -10.71 -7.72 9.84
CA LEU A 59 -9.87 -8.92 9.86
C LEU A 59 -10.71 -10.18 9.99
N ALA A 60 -11.67 -10.24 10.94
CA ALA A 60 -12.56 -11.38 11.11
C ALA A 60 -13.29 -11.73 9.79
N TRP A 61 -13.86 -10.71 9.15
CA TRP A 61 -14.56 -10.85 7.88
C TRP A 61 -13.67 -11.40 6.75
N CYS A 62 -12.39 -10.97 6.70
CA CYS A 62 -11.42 -11.47 5.74
C CYS A 62 -11.04 -12.94 6.02
N LEU A 63 -10.84 -13.30 7.29
CA LEU A 63 -10.49 -14.67 7.70
C LEU A 63 -11.59 -15.66 7.35
N GLU A 64 -12.88 -15.32 7.57
CA GLU A 64 -14.03 -16.14 7.20
C GLU A 64 -14.08 -16.48 5.71
N ARG A 65 -13.52 -15.60 4.85
CA ARG A 65 -13.50 -15.75 3.38
C ARG A 65 -12.17 -16.28 2.85
N GLY A 66 -11.19 -16.53 3.72
CA GLY A 66 -9.86 -16.93 3.30
C GLY A 66 -9.08 -15.84 2.56
N TYR A 67 -9.43 -14.57 2.78
CA TYR A 67 -8.69 -13.42 2.23
C TYR A 67 -7.51 -13.05 3.13
N GLU A 68 -6.43 -12.55 2.52
CA GLU A 68 -5.30 -11.96 3.24
C GLU A 68 -5.53 -10.47 3.39
N LEU A 69 -5.79 -9.99 4.61
CA LEU A 69 -5.90 -8.58 4.91
C LEU A 69 -4.51 -7.97 5.13
N ARG A 70 -4.26 -6.78 4.57
CA ARG A 70 -3.05 -6.00 4.78
C ARG A 70 -3.41 -4.58 5.15
N PHE A 71 -3.04 -4.17 6.33
CA PHE A 71 -3.13 -2.77 6.75
C PHE A 71 -1.90 -2.00 6.25
N ILE A 72 -2.11 -0.78 5.78
CA ILE A 72 -1.07 0.10 5.25
C ILE A 72 -1.11 1.39 6.06
N GLU A 73 0.01 1.83 6.61
CA GLU A 73 0.10 3.16 7.19
C GLU A 73 -0.20 4.24 6.16
N GLN A 74 -1.01 5.22 6.55
CA GLN A 74 -1.35 6.35 5.69
C GLN A 74 -0.07 7.09 5.27
N MET A 75 0.13 7.21 3.97
CA MET A 75 1.32 7.83 3.39
C MET A 75 1.07 9.29 3.02
N PRO A 76 2.09 10.17 3.11
CA PRO A 76 2.01 11.57 2.66
C PRO A 76 2.01 11.67 1.13
N LEU A 77 0.91 11.25 0.49
CA LEU A 77 0.73 11.23 -0.97
C LEU A 77 -0.68 11.68 -1.37
N ASP A 78 -1.36 12.40 -0.49
CA ASP A 78 -2.66 13.01 -0.75
C ASP A 78 -2.54 14.27 -1.63
N ALA A 79 -3.54 14.51 -2.48
CA ALA A 79 -3.53 15.62 -3.43
C ALA A 79 -3.68 17.00 -2.76
N GLN A 80 -4.17 17.05 -1.54
CA GLN A 80 -4.41 18.28 -0.77
C GLN A 80 -3.22 18.68 0.10
N HIS A 81 -2.16 17.86 0.18
CA HIS A 81 -1.03 18.06 1.09
C HIS A 81 -1.46 18.25 2.55
N GLY A 82 -2.54 17.58 2.95
CA GLY A 82 -3.14 17.63 4.28
C GLY A 82 -2.70 16.51 5.21
N TRP A 83 -1.78 15.64 4.77
CA TRP A 83 -1.29 14.54 5.60
C TRP A 83 -0.61 15.09 6.85
N ASP A 84 -1.00 14.55 7.99
CA ASP A 84 -0.39 14.83 9.29
C ASP A 84 -0.04 13.52 10.00
N ARG A 85 1.21 13.43 10.45
CA ARG A 85 1.72 12.25 11.15
C ARG A 85 0.92 11.94 12.43
N SER A 86 0.38 12.95 13.10
CA SER A 86 -0.40 12.77 14.34
C SER A 86 -1.78 12.14 14.07
N SER A 87 -2.31 12.27 12.87
CA SER A 87 -3.59 11.68 12.46
C SER A 87 -3.45 10.26 11.91
N MET A 88 -2.24 9.82 11.62
CA MET A 88 -1.95 8.47 11.13
C MET A 88 -2.10 7.43 12.25
N ILE A 89 -2.58 6.24 11.90
CA ILE A 89 -2.50 5.06 12.77
C ILE A 89 -1.22 4.31 12.44
N THR A 90 -0.35 4.14 13.43
CA THR A 90 0.95 3.46 13.25
C THR A 90 0.80 1.95 13.17
N ALA A 91 1.82 1.27 12.64
CA ALA A 91 1.86 -0.19 12.59
C ALA A 91 1.74 -0.82 14.00
N GLU A 92 2.30 -0.19 15.01
CA GLU A 92 2.20 -0.64 16.41
C GLU A 92 0.75 -0.53 16.91
N GLU A 93 0.10 0.61 16.73
CA GLU A 93 -1.30 0.81 17.09
C GLU A 93 -2.25 -0.14 16.35
N ILE A 94 -1.96 -0.48 15.08
CA ILE A 94 -2.71 -1.49 14.32
C ILE A 94 -2.59 -2.85 15.00
N LEU A 95 -1.36 -3.28 15.31
CA LEU A 95 -1.13 -4.56 15.96
C LEU A 95 -1.75 -4.63 17.35
N ASP A 96 -1.68 -3.56 18.14
CA ASP A 96 -2.32 -3.49 19.46
C ASP A 96 -3.84 -3.67 19.38
N ARG A 97 -4.50 -3.00 18.41
CA ARG A 97 -5.95 -3.15 18.20
C ARG A 97 -6.32 -4.58 17.81
N LEU A 98 -5.55 -5.19 16.92
CA LEU A 98 -5.79 -6.57 16.50
C LEU A 98 -5.53 -7.57 17.63
N SER A 99 -4.48 -7.36 18.42
CA SER A 99 -4.09 -8.23 19.54
C SER A 99 -5.10 -8.22 20.69
N ALA A 100 -6.00 -7.22 20.74
CA ALA A 100 -7.11 -7.23 21.66
C ALA A 100 -8.16 -8.32 21.37
N SER A 101 -8.17 -8.86 20.14
CA SER A 101 -9.18 -9.82 19.68
C SER A 101 -8.61 -11.12 19.11
N PHE A 102 -7.31 -11.13 18.74
CA PHE A 102 -6.65 -12.26 18.05
C PHE A 102 -5.26 -12.51 18.64
N ASP A 103 -4.85 -13.77 18.67
CA ASP A 103 -3.45 -14.13 18.92
C ASP A 103 -2.62 -13.95 17.64
N LEU A 104 -1.66 -13.04 17.69
CA LEU A 104 -0.80 -12.72 16.54
C LEU A 104 0.61 -13.28 16.74
N THR A 105 0.99 -14.24 15.88
CA THR A 105 2.35 -14.80 15.86
C THR A 105 3.10 -14.30 14.63
N PRO A 106 4.24 -13.57 14.77
CA PRO A 106 4.96 -13.05 13.63
C PRO A 106 5.53 -14.16 12.75
N GLU A 107 5.38 -14.04 11.42
CA GLU A 107 6.08 -14.91 10.48
C GLU A 107 7.57 -14.52 10.37
N PRO A 108 8.49 -15.46 10.17
CA PRO A 108 9.91 -15.16 10.00
C PRO A 108 10.15 -14.15 8.87
N SER A 109 10.97 -13.14 9.11
CA SER A 109 11.32 -12.12 8.11
C SER A 109 12.00 -12.70 6.86
N THR A 110 12.65 -13.87 6.99
CA THR A 110 13.29 -14.59 5.88
C THR A 110 12.30 -15.04 4.81
N THR A 111 11.02 -15.22 5.15
CA THR A 111 9.97 -15.58 4.17
C THR A 111 9.42 -14.39 3.41
N ARG A 112 9.70 -13.17 3.85
CA ARG A 112 9.14 -11.95 3.27
C ARG A 112 9.79 -11.56 1.94
N GLY A 113 11.12 -11.69 1.82
CA GLY A 113 11.87 -11.18 0.66
C GLY A 113 11.65 -9.66 0.47
N ALA A 114 11.40 -9.23 -0.77
CA ALA A 114 11.10 -7.83 -1.13
C ALA A 114 9.64 -7.43 -0.89
N ALA A 115 8.78 -8.32 -0.37
CA ALA A 115 7.37 -8.01 -0.11
C ALA A 115 7.24 -6.90 0.95
N PRO A 116 6.33 -5.92 0.78
CA PRO A 116 6.21 -4.78 1.69
C PRO A 116 5.61 -5.14 3.05
N ALA A 117 4.71 -6.15 3.11
CA ALA A 117 4.00 -6.49 4.31
C ALA A 117 4.83 -7.37 5.25
N GLU A 118 4.97 -6.97 6.50
CA GLU A 118 5.25 -7.89 7.59
C GLU A 118 4.00 -8.69 7.88
N ARG A 119 4.11 -10.00 8.19
CA ARG A 119 2.95 -10.88 8.31
C ARG A 119 2.92 -11.57 9.65
N TRP A 120 1.71 -11.79 10.13
CA TRP A 120 1.40 -12.53 11.34
C TRP A 120 0.41 -13.63 11.04
N LEU A 121 0.64 -14.81 11.61
CA LEU A 121 -0.38 -15.85 11.73
C LEU A 121 -1.41 -15.41 12.75
N VAL A 122 -2.68 -15.64 12.46
CA VAL A 122 -3.79 -15.30 13.34
C VAL A 122 -4.29 -16.58 13.98
N ASP A 123 -4.36 -16.62 15.32
CA ASP A 123 -4.86 -17.74 16.13
C ASP A 123 -4.20 -19.08 15.77
N GLY A 124 -2.88 -19.07 15.53
CA GLY A 124 -2.12 -20.25 15.12
C GLY A 124 -2.24 -20.63 13.64
N GLY A 125 -2.94 -19.84 12.82
CA GLY A 125 -3.10 -20.02 11.39
C GLY A 125 -4.25 -20.99 10.98
N PRO A 126 -4.54 -21.17 9.68
CA PRO A 126 -3.75 -20.73 8.53
C PRO A 126 -3.97 -19.26 8.12
N GLY A 127 -4.92 -18.57 8.77
CA GLY A 127 -5.22 -17.17 8.48
C GLY A 127 -4.03 -16.26 8.75
N ARG A 128 -3.90 -15.19 7.96
CA ARG A 128 -2.80 -14.23 8.04
C ARG A 128 -3.30 -12.81 7.97
N VAL A 129 -2.60 -11.92 8.67
CA VAL A 129 -2.72 -10.48 8.51
C VAL A 129 -1.36 -9.90 8.18
N GLY A 130 -1.32 -8.89 7.34
CA GLY A 130 -0.11 -8.14 7.00
C GLY A 130 -0.17 -6.70 7.48
N VAL A 131 0.97 -6.12 7.83
CA VAL A 131 1.11 -4.69 8.09
C VAL A 131 2.23 -4.13 7.21
N ILE A 132 1.93 -3.06 6.50
CA ILE A 132 2.86 -2.33 5.63
C ILE A 132 3.20 -1.01 6.34
N ALA A 133 4.22 -1.05 7.17
CA ALA A 133 4.72 0.09 7.94
C ALA A 133 5.56 1.01 7.05
N SER A 134 4.91 1.69 6.11
CA SER A 134 5.56 2.52 5.10
C SER A 134 6.26 3.75 5.68
N VAL A 135 5.80 4.22 6.85
CA VAL A 135 6.23 5.44 7.51
C VAL A 135 7.07 5.15 8.74
N THR A 136 6.58 4.29 9.66
CA THR A 136 7.26 4.08 10.95
C THR A 136 8.37 3.03 10.89
N ARG A 137 8.28 2.05 9.98
CA ARG A 137 9.29 1.00 9.78
C ARG A 137 9.54 0.77 8.28
N PRO A 138 10.10 1.77 7.56
CA PRO A 138 10.24 1.69 6.11
C PRO A 138 11.15 0.53 5.69
N PHE A 139 10.68 -0.26 4.73
CA PHE A 139 11.37 -1.46 4.19
C PHE A 139 12.22 -1.15 2.95
N CYS A 140 12.70 0.08 2.81
CA CYS A 140 13.35 0.63 1.61
C CYS A 140 14.60 -0.16 1.16
N ARG A 141 15.35 -0.76 2.10
CA ARG A 141 16.59 -1.52 1.78
C ARG A 141 16.34 -2.75 0.90
N ALA A 142 15.18 -3.38 1.04
CA ALA A 142 14.79 -4.56 0.26
C ALA A 142 13.81 -4.24 -0.87
N CYS A 143 13.51 -2.96 -1.12
CA CYS A 143 12.51 -2.55 -2.10
C CYS A 143 13.07 -2.62 -3.52
N ASP A 144 12.49 -3.48 -4.34
CA ASP A 144 12.79 -3.66 -5.77
C ASP A 144 11.77 -2.99 -6.69
N ARG A 145 10.79 -2.27 -6.13
CA ARG A 145 9.68 -1.68 -6.89
C ARG A 145 10.10 -0.43 -7.63
N THR A 146 9.52 -0.27 -8.79
CA THR A 146 9.62 0.89 -9.66
C THR A 146 8.23 1.22 -10.20
N ARG A 147 8.00 2.43 -10.63
CA ARG A 147 6.74 2.88 -11.22
C ARG A 147 6.99 3.53 -12.56
N LEU A 148 6.16 3.18 -13.52
CA LEU A 148 6.01 3.90 -14.77
C LEU A 148 4.66 4.63 -14.70
N THR A 149 4.70 5.96 -14.76
CA THR A 149 3.50 6.77 -14.73
C THR A 149 2.79 6.78 -16.09
N ALA A 150 1.51 7.13 -16.12
CA ALA A 150 0.72 7.20 -17.35
C ALA A 150 1.29 8.21 -18.37
N ASP A 151 2.02 9.22 -17.91
CA ASP A 151 2.71 10.20 -18.74
C ASP A 151 4.17 9.81 -19.08
N GLY A 152 4.57 8.55 -18.78
CA GLY A 152 5.81 7.95 -19.23
C GLY A 152 7.05 8.37 -18.45
N GLN A 153 6.89 8.73 -17.17
CA GLN A 153 7.98 8.99 -16.25
C GLN A 153 8.30 7.76 -15.41
N VAL A 154 9.57 7.45 -15.18
CA VAL A 154 10.01 6.41 -14.25
C VAL A 154 10.31 7.02 -12.91
N ARG A 155 9.73 6.42 -11.86
CA ARG A 155 10.00 6.75 -10.46
C ARG A 155 10.59 5.53 -9.76
N ASP A 156 11.70 5.71 -9.09
CA ASP A 156 12.40 4.70 -8.30
C ASP A 156 11.79 4.50 -6.90
N CYS A 157 11.03 5.49 -6.41
CA CYS A 157 10.34 5.48 -5.11
C CYS A 157 9.01 6.22 -5.20
N LEU A 158 8.04 5.84 -4.36
CA LEU A 158 6.79 6.60 -4.17
C LEU A 158 7.04 8.04 -3.73
N PHE A 159 8.01 8.21 -2.86
CA PHE A 159 8.38 9.49 -2.26
C PHE A 159 9.48 10.23 -3.03
N ALA A 160 9.86 9.75 -4.23
CA ALA A 160 10.83 10.44 -5.05
C ALA A 160 10.30 11.82 -5.48
N THR A 161 11.15 12.82 -5.43
CA THR A 161 10.88 14.16 -5.96
C THR A 161 11.34 14.30 -7.42
N GLY A 162 12.27 13.42 -7.87
CA GLY A 162 12.76 13.36 -9.25
C GLY A 162 12.09 12.24 -10.06
N GLU A 163 12.12 12.41 -11.37
CA GLU A 163 11.59 11.46 -12.36
C GLU A 163 12.54 11.31 -13.54
N THR A 164 12.50 10.16 -14.20
CA THR A 164 13.26 9.91 -15.43
C THR A 164 12.30 9.81 -16.60
N ASP A 165 12.44 10.72 -17.55
CA ASP A 165 11.57 10.80 -18.72
C ASP A 165 11.93 9.73 -19.76
N LEU A 166 11.01 8.78 -19.97
CA LEU A 166 11.09 7.82 -21.08
C LEU A 166 10.23 8.23 -22.26
N ARG A 167 9.13 8.94 -22.02
CA ARG A 167 8.18 9.29 -23.09
C ARG A 167 8.81 10.17 -24.15
N SER A 168 9.49 11.24 -23.74
CA SER A 168 10.12 12.15 -24.70
C SER A 168 11.24 11.46 -25.49
N ALA A 169 12.04 10.61 -24.83
CA ALA A 169 13.04 9.82 -25.50
C ALA A 169 12.41 8.90 -26.57
N LEU A 170 11.39 8.12 -26.20
CA LEU A 170 10.67 7.24 -27.12
C LEU A 170 10.07 8.02 -28.31
N ARG A 171 9.45 9.17 -28.06
CA ARG A 171 8.83 10.01 -29.07
C ARG A 171 9.84 10.70 -30.00
N SER A 172 11.08 10.87 -29.53
CA SER A 172 12.19 11.41 -30.30
C SER A 172 12.95 10.34 -31.10
N GLY A 173 12.52 9.08 -31.04
CA GLY A 173 13.09 7.99 -31.81
C GLY A 173 14.25 7.28 -31.11
N ALA A 174 14.37 7.39 -29.78
CA ALA A 174 15.31 6.60 -29.00
C ALA A 174 15.08 5.10 -29.24
N ASP A 175 16.15 4.36 -29.39
CA ASP A 175 16.10 2.91 -29.51
C ASP A 175 15.92 2.21 -28.16
N ASP A 176 15.71 0.91 -28.19
CA ASP A 176 15.50 0.09 -26.98
C ASP A 176 16.73 0.12 -26.06
N ALA A 177 17.93 0.27 -26.61
CA ALA A 177 19.16 0.32 -25.81
C ALA A 177 19.24 1.62 -24.99
N GLU A 178 18.86 2.75 -25.58
CA GLU A 178 18.79 4.04 -24.88
C GLU A 178 17.67 4.02 -23.82
N LEU A 179 16.47 3.52 -24.14
CA LEU A 179 15.38 3.40 -23.18
C LEU A 179 15.76 2.51 -22.00
N ALA A 180 16.40 1.37 -22.28
CA ALA A 180 16.91 0.48 -21.24
C ALA A 180 18.01 1.13 -20.38
N ALA A 181 18.87 1.96 -20.97
CA ALA A 181 19.90 2.70 -20.25
C ALA A 181 19.28 3.74 -19.30
N ARG A 182 18.26 4.49 -19.74
CA ARG A 182 17.53 5.45 -18.91
C ARG A 182 16.83 4.75 -17.75
N TRP A 183 16.18 3.62 -18.02
CA TRP A 183 15.54 2.81 -16.97
C TRP A 183 16.56 2.32 -15.94
N ARG A 184 17.68 1.75 -16.39
CA ARG A 184 18.76 1.32 -15.49
C ARG A 184 19.30 2.46 -14.65
N THR A 185 19.50 3.64 -15.23
CA THR A 185 19.97 4.83 -14.51
C THR A 185 19.00 5.23 -13.41
N ALA A 186 17.68 5.22 -13.69
CA ALA A 186 16.65 5.45 -12.67
C ALA A 186 16.75 4.43 -11.53
N MET A 187 16.93 3.15 -11.86
CA MET A 187 17.03 2.09 -10.84
C MET A 187 18.32 2.17 -10.02
N TRP A 188 19.46 2.51 -10.61
CA TRP A 188 20.70 2.74 -9.89
C TRP A 188 20.64 3.96 -8.96
N GLY A 189 19.79 4.94 -9.27
CA GLY A 189 19.52 6.10 -8.42
C GLY A 189 18.69 5.79 -7.17
N LYS A 190 18.15 4.56 -7.05
CA LYS A 190 17.29 4.16 -5.93
C LYS A 190 18.02 4.24 -4.60
N LYS A 191 17.48 5.04 -3.69
CA LYS A 191 18.05 5.23 -2.34
C LYS A 191 17.58 4.13 -1.39
N ALA A 192 18.40 3.81 -0.39
CA ALA A 192 18.08 2.84 0.66
C ALA A 192 17.00 3.32 1.64
N GLY A 193 16.53 4.57 1.51
CA GLY A 193 15.45 5.16 2.30
C GLY A 193 14.90 6.40 1.61
N ALA A 194 13.61 6.66 1.81
CA ALA A 194 12.93 7.82 1.24
C ALA A 194 13.08 9.09 2.10
N GLY A 195 13.76 8.99 3.24
CA GLY A 195 13.92 10.10 4.18
C GLY A 195 12.63 10.52 4.88
N ILE A 196 11.60 9.66 4.88
CA ILE A 196 10.28 9.98 5.46
C ILE A 196 10.35 10.27 6.97
N ASP A 197 11.39 9.77 7.64
CA ASP A 197 11.67 10.04 9.05
C ASP A 197 12.57 11.27 9.27
N SER A 198 13.03 11.91 8.18
CA SER A 198 13.82 13.14 8.26
C SER A 198 12.91 14.34 8.53
N PRO A 199 13.34 15.27 9.41
CA PRO A 199 12.66 16.56 9.55
C PRO A 199 12.60 17.39 8.25
N GLU A 200 13.50 17.06 7.30
CA GLU A 200 13.59 17.71 5.99
C GLU A 200 12.71 17.01 4.93
N PHE A 201 11.92 16.00 5.33
CA PHE A 201 11.04 15.33 4.40
C PHE A 201 9.97 16.28 3.86
N HIS A 202 9.90 16.36 2.53
CA HIS A 202 8.85 17.07 1.83
C HIS A 202 7.99 16.08 1.06
N GLN A 203 6.67 16.21 1.22
CA GLN A 203 5.72 15.42 0.45
C GLN A 203 5.94 15.67 -1.04
N PRO A 204 6.00 14.62 -1.89
CA PRO A 204 6.09 14.80 -3.34
C PRO A 204 4.89 15.57 -3.90
N ASP A 205 5.13 16.38 -4.93
CA ASP A 205 4.07 17.16 -5.61
C ASP A 205 3.01 16.26 -6.27
N ARG A 206 3.41 15.07 -6.73
CA ARG A 206 2.48 14.13 -7.35
C ARG A 206 1.78 13.26 -6.31
N PRO A 207 0.44 13.31 -6.24
CA PRO A 207 -0.34 12.43 -5.36
C PRO A 207 -0.31 10.99 -5.86
N MET A 208 -0.74 10.05 -5.00
CA MET A 208 -0.79 8.62 -5.31
C MET A 208 -1.53 8.33 -6.62
N SER A 209 -2.65 8.99 -6.87
CA SER A 209 -3.46 8.83 -8.09
C SER A 209 -2.74 9.23 -9.38
N ALA A 210 -1.72 10.09 -9.30
CA ALA A 210 -0.94 10.53 -10.47
C ALA A 210 0.31 9.66 -10.73
N ILE A 211 0.63 8.75 -9.83
CA ILE A 211 1.82 7.87 -9.92
C ILE A 211 1.45 6.39 -10.00
N GLY A 212 0.20 6.07 -10.31
CA GLY A 212 -0.26 4.71 -10.54
C GLY A 212 -0.55 3.93 -9.24
N GLY A 213 -1.19 4.58 -8.28
CA GLY A 213 -1.70 3.98 -7.04
C GLY A 213 -3.21 3.88 -7.05
#